data_a06d15715fd033f890b976c3b197532b
#
_entry.id   a06d15715fd033f890b976c3b197532b
#
_cell.length_a   1.000
_cell.length_b   1.000
_cell.length_c   1.000
_cell.angle_alpha   90.00
_cell.angle_beta   90.00
_cell.angle_gamma   90.00
#
_symmetry.space_group_name_H-M   'P 1'
#
loop_
_entity.id
_entity.type
_entity.pdbx_description
1 polymer ?
#
loop_
_entity_poly.entity_id
_entity_poly.type
_entity_poly.pdbx_seq_one_letter_code
_entity_poly.pdbx_strand_id
1 'polypeptide(L)'
;MIGMLRGHVESVDAVSAIIEVGGVGYEVRMPSADLASMHAGQEIKVYTSLNVSQDAITLFGFGTLASKRMFLQLQKVSGIGPKVALSLLSTLPPDRLARAVADGDATALAKAPGLGKKGAQKIILELKGSIDLSQIEGSSATASTPEDLSLIHISEPTRRVVIS
;
A
#
# COMPACT_ATOMS: atom_id res chain seq x y z
N MET A 1 -11.22 -8.12 11.59
CA MET A 1 -10.13 -7.53 10.81
C MET A 1 -10.69 -6.67 9.70
N ILE A 2 -10.14 -5.49 9.47
CA ILE A 2 -10.65 -4.57 8.46
C ILE A 2 -9.65 -4.52 7.32
N GLY A 3 -9.99 -5.09 6.18
CA GLY A 3 -9.08 -5.20 5.04
C GLY A 3 -9.28 -4.14 3.97
N MET A 4 -10.45 -3.51 3.92
CA MET A 4 -10.78 -2.53 2.90
C MET A 4 -11.97 -1.72 3.36
N LEU A 5 -12.00 -0.44 3.00
CA LEU A 5 -13.15 0.43 3.21
C LEU A 5 -13.54 1.09 1.90
N ARG A 6 -14.84 1.19 1.65
CA ARG A 6 -15.38 1.98 0.54
C ARG A 6 -16.43 2.92 1.12
N GLY A 7 -16.23 4.20 0.98
CA GLY A 7 -17.15 5.19 1.51
C GLY A 7 -16.80 6.58 1.04
N HIS A 8 -17.26 7.56 1.77
CA HIS A 8 -17.07 8.96 1.42
C HIS A 8 -16.04 9.59 2.36
N VAL A 9 -15.19 10.43 1.81
CA VAL A 9 -14.24 11.20 2.60
C VAL A 9 -14.99 12.28 3.35
N GLU A 10 -14.99 12.22 4.67
CA GLU A 10 -15.63 13.22 5.51
C GLU A 10 -14.71 14.40 5.74
N SER A 11 -13.44 14.11 6.04
CA SER A 11 -12.43 15.14 6.27
C SER A 11 -11.04 14.58 5.99
N VAL A 12 -10.09 15.47 5.73
CA VAL A 12 -8.69 15.10 5.46
C VAL A 12 -7.78 15.97 6.31
N ASP A 13 -6.88 15.34 7.06
CA ASP A 13 -5.85 16.01 7.82
C ASP A 13 -4.47 15.75 7.22
N ALA A 14 -3.43 16.24 7.87
CA ALA A 14 -2.06 16.07 7.38
C ALA A 14 -1.60 14.60 7.42
N VAL A 15 -2.16 13.79 8.33
CA VAL A 15 -1.71 12.41 8.55
C VAL A 15 -2.82 11.38 8.44
N SER A 16 -4.08 11.81 8.38
CA SER A 16 -5.22 10.89 8.37
C SER A 16 -6.39 11.46 7.59
N ALA A 17 -7.35 10.61 7.29
CA ALA A 17 -8.63 11.00 6.73
C ALA A 17 -9.73 10.27 7.48
N ILE A 18 -10.90 10.88 7.58
CA ILE A 18 -12.08 10.20 8.11
C ILE A 18 -12.92 9.76 6.93
N ILE A 19 -13.16 8.47 6.84
CA ILE A 19 -13.95 7.86 5.77
C ILE A 19 -15.25 7.35 6.38
N GLU A 20 -16.35 7.87 5.91
CA GLU A 20 -17.66 7.49 6.39
C GLU A 20 -18.19 6.31 5.60
N VAL A 21 -18.55 5.26 6.29
CA VAL A 21 -19.12 4.05 5.70
C VAL A 21 -20.35 3.68 6.50
N GLY A 22 -21.52 3.83 5.90
CA GLY A 22 -22.78 3.45 6.54
C GLY A 22 -23.07 4.18 7.85
N GLY A 23 -22.65 5.42 7.98
CA GLY A 23 -22.86 6.21 9.18
C GLY A 23 -21.74 6.11 10.21
N VAL A 24 -20.71 5.30 9.94
CA VAL A 24 -19.54 5.16 10.83
C VAL A 24 -18.37 5.88 10.21
N GLY A 25 -17.72 6.77 10.98
CA GLY A 25 -16.52 7.46 10.53
C GLY A 25 -15.28 6.73 10.99
N TYR A 26 -14.51 6.22 10.03
CA TYR A 26 -13.24 5.55 10.32
C TYR A 26 -12.10 6.53 10.12
N GLU A 27 -11.32 6.74 11.16
CA GLU A 27 -10.10 7.55 11.06
C GLU A 27 -8.99 6.65 10.54
N VAL A 28 -8.49 6.95 9.35
CA VAL A 28 -7.51 6.10 8.66
C VAL A 28 -6.24 6.90 8.47
N ARG A 29 -5.13 6.40 8.97
CA ARG A 29 -3.83 7.02 8.73
C ARG A 29 -3.28 6.55 7.40
N MET A 30 -2.82 7.49 6.60
CA MET A 30 -2.45 7.21 5.21
C MET A 30 -1.17 7.94 4.84
N PRO A 31 -0.47 7.46 3.81
CA PRO A 31 0.67 8.20 3.28
C PRO A 31 0.26 9.58 2.80
N SER A 32 1.15 10.56 2.96
CA SER A 32 0.84 11.94 2.62
C SER A 32 0.48 12.12 1.15
N ALA A 33 1.06 11.33 0.27
CA ALA A 33 0.74 11.39 -1.16
C ALA A 33 -0.71 10.99 -1.43
N ASP A 34 -1.20 9.97 -0.72
CA ASP A 34 -2.59 9.54 -0.86
C ASP A 34 -3.55 10.60 -0.30
N LEU A 35 -3.20 11.18 0.85
CA LEU A 35 -4.02 12.23 1.45
C LEU A 35 -4.11 13.48 0.57
N ALA A 36 -3.01 13.80 -0.10
CA ALA A 36 -2.97 14.99 -0.97
C ALA A 36 -3.93 14.89 -2.14
N SER A 37 -4.28 13.68 -2.56
CA SER A 37 -5.20 13.46 -3.67
C SER A 37 -6.66 13.34 -3.23
N MET A 38 -6.94 13.41 -1.94
CA MET A 38 -8.28 13.24 -1.41
C MET A 38 -8.99 14.57 -1.21
N HIS A 39 -10.30 14.55 -1.41
CA HIS A 39 -11.15 15.71 -1.18
C HIS A 39 -12.39 15.30 -0.40
N ALA A 40 -12.83 16.15 0.52
CA ALA A 40 -14.05 15.92 1.28
C ALA A 40 -15.24 15.73 0.33
N GLY A 41 -16.09 14.73 0.61
CA GLY A 41 -17.24 14.40 -0.21
C GLY A 41 -16.95 13.41 -1.33
N GLN A 42 -15.68 13.10 -1.59
CA GLN A 42 -15.28 12.17 -2.62
C GLN A 42 -15.57 10.73 -2.17
N GLU A 43 -16.10 9.93 -3.09
CA GLU A 43 -16.21 8.49 -2.84
C GLU A 43 -14.87 7.83 -3.09
N ILE A 44 -14.43 6.97 -2.17
CA ILE A 44 -13.11 6.39 -2.23
C ILE A 44 -13.12 4.95 -1.72
N LYS A 45 -12.17 4.18 -2.23
CA LYS A 45 -11.87 2.84 -1.75
C LYS A 45 -10.44 2.84 -1.25
N VAL A 46 -10.23 2.39 -0.02
CA VAL A 46 -8.88 2.29 0.56
C VAL A 46 -8.65 0.88 1.05
N TYR A 47 -7.43 0.40 0.89
CA TYR A 47 -6.99 -0.89 1.43
C TYR A 47 -6.41 -0.65 2.81
N THR A 48 -6.89 -1.37 3.81
CA THR A 48 -6.60 -1.06 5.19
C THR A 48 -5.85 -2.17 5.91
N SER A 49 -5.12 -1.77 6.93
CA SER A 49 -4.42 -2.67 7.84
C SER A 49 -4.69 -2.20 9.25
N LEU A 50 -5.27 -3.07 10.07
CA LEU A 50 -5.56 -2.76 11.47
C LEU A 50 -4.37 -3.13 12.32
N ASN A 51 -3.89 -2.18 13.10
CA ASN A 51 -2.78 -2.40 14.01
C ASN A 51 -3.25 -2.22 15.44
N VAL A 52 -3.08 -3.27 16.25
CA VAL A 52 -3.52 -3.26 17.64
C VAL A 52 -2.29 -3.35 18.51
N SER A 53 -2.12 -2.38 19.40
CA SER A 53 -1.08 -2.38 20.42
C SER A 53 -1.72 -2.24 21.79
N GLN A 54 -0.90 -2.29 22.84
CA GLN A 54 -1.42 -2.13 24.20
C GLN A 54 -2.10 -0.78 24.41
N ASP A 55 -1.60 0.26 23.74
CA ASP A 55 -2.04 1.62 23.98
C ASP A 55 -3.02 2.15 22.95
N ALA A 56 -3.13 1.51 21.78
CA ALA A 56 -3.91 2.08 20.70
C ALA A 56 -4.35 1.03 19.68
N ILE A 57 -5.47 1.33 19.04
CA ILE A 57 -5.94 0.61 17.86
C ILE A 57 -5.88 1.63 16.73
N THR A 58 -5.08 1.35 15.72
CA THR A 58 -4.84 2.28 14.61
C THR A 58 -5.18 1.60 13.29
N LEU A 59 -5.94 2.29 12.45
CA LEU A 59 -6.26 1.82 11.13
C LEU A 59 -5.39 2.57 10.11
N PHE A 60 -4.59 1.83 9.36
CA PHE A 60 -3.78 2.38 8.28
C PHE A 60 -4.45 2.08 6.96
N GLY A 61 -4.39 3.00 6.03
CA GLY A 61 -5.02 2.84 4.73
C GLY A 61 -4.13 3.28 3.59
N PHE A 62 -4.38 2.70 2.43
CA PHE A 62 -3.56 2.91 1.23
C PHE A 62 -4.45 2.97 0.01
N GLY A 63 -4.12 3.84 -0.93
CA GLY A 63 -4.89 3.98 -2.15
C GLY A 63 -4.75 2.79 -3.09
N THR A 64 -3.67 2.01 -2.96
CA THR A 64 -3.42 0.84 -3.80
C THR A 64 -3.06 -0.37 -2.96
N LEU A 65 -3.32 -1.55 -3.50
CA LEU A 65 -2.95 -2.80 -2.85
C LEU A 65 -1.43 -2.95 -2.78
N ALA A 66 -0.71 -2.44 -3.77
CA ALA A 66 0.75 -2.47 -3.78
C ALA A 66 1.33 -1.71 -2.59
N SER A 67 0.78 -0.53 -2.28
CA SER A 67 1.20 0.24 -1.10
C SER A 67 0.93 -0.53 0.20
N LYS A 68 -0.23 -1.15 0.31
CA LYS A 68 -0.55 -1.95 1.49
C LYS A 68 0.43 -3.11 1.66
N ARG A 69 0.71 -3.83 0.59
CA ARG A 69 1.65 -4.96 0.63
C ARG A 69 3.05 -4.50 1.04
N MET A 70 3.50 -3.38 0.50
CA MET A 70 4.80 -2.82 0.86
C MET A 70 4.83 -2.43 2.34
N PHE A 71 3.77 -1.82 2.83
CA PHE A 71 3.64 -1.46 4.23
C PHE A 71 3.80 -2.69 5.15
N LEU A 72 3.13 -3.78 4.79
CA LEU A 72 3.21 -5.02 5.57
C LEU A 72 4.60 -5.64 5.51
N GLN A 73 5.25 -5.59 4.35
CA GLN A 73 6.60 -6.11 4.21
C GLN A 73 7.60 -5.30 5.02
N LEU A 74 7.48 -3.99 5.02
CA LEU A 74 8.38 -3.13 5.78
C LEU A 74 8.31 -3.43 7.28
N GLN A 75 7.13 -3.74 7.79
CA GLN A 75 6.98 -4.04 9.20
C GLN A 75 7.56 -5.39 9.61
N LYS A 76 7.86 -6.26 8.66
CA LYS A 76 8.55 -7.52 8.97
C LYS A 76 10.01 -7.30 9.30
N VAL A 77 10.56 -6.16 8.91
CA VAL A 77 11.94 -5.81 9.23
C VAL A 77 12.01 -5.45 10.71
N SER A 78 12.92 -6.09 11.42
CA SER A 78 13.10 -5.83 12.85
C SER A 78 13.45 -4.37 13.10
N GLY A 79 12.74 -3.74 14.04
CA GLY A 79 12.95 -2.33 14.37
C GLY A 79 12.18 -1.36 13.49
N ILE A 80 11.47 -1.83 12.48
CA ILE A 80 10.64 -0.97 11.62
C ILE A 80 9.19 -1.12 12.03
N GLY A 81 8.67 -0.09 12.68
CA GLY A 81 7.28 -0.06 13.08
C GLY A 81 6.38 0.55 12.02
N PRO A 82 5.07 0.61 12.30
CA PRO A 82 4.11 1.16 11.33
C PRO A 82 4.33 2.63 11.02
N LYS A 83 4.81 3.43 11.97
CA LYS A 83 5.04 4.85 11.72
C LYS A 83 6.17 5.07 10.72
N VAL A 84 7.26 4.31 10.86
CA VAL A 84 8.40 4.42 9.94
C VAL A 84 8.02 3.88 8.57
N ALA A 85 7.30 2.77 8.52
CA ALA A 85 6.82 2.21 7.28
C ALA A 85 5.91 3.20 6.52
N LEU A 86 5.02 3.88 7.23
CA LEU A 86 4.16 4.89 6.65
C LEU A 86 4.96 6.09 6.15
N SER A 87 5.96 6.49 6.90
CA SER A 87 6.87 7.58 6.54
C SER A 87 7.61 7.26 5.24
N LEU A 88 8.09 6.04 5.10
CA LEU A 88 8.74 5.59 3.88
C LEU A 88 7.81 5.67 2.67
N LEU A 89 6.58 5.21 2.82
CA LEU A 89 5.60 5.25 1.74
C LEU A 89 5.12 6.67 1.43
N SER A 90 5.22 7.57 2.41
CA SER A 90 4.95 8.99 2.17
C SER A 90 6.09 9.66 1.38
N THR A 91 7.31 9.15 1.53
CA THR A 91 8.49 9.70 0.86
C THR A 91 8.71 9.09 -0.52
N LEU A 92 8.50 7.77 -0.65
CA LEU A 92 8.73 7.02 -1.89
C LEU A 92 7.51 6.20 -2.25
N PRO A 93 7.01 6.30 -3.50
CA PRO A 93 5.97 5.37 -3.97
C PRO A 93 6.46 3.92 -3.91
N PRO A 94 5.57 2.94 -3.88
CA PRO A 94 5.96 1.53 -3.72
C PRO A 94 6.96 1.04 -4.78
N ASP A 95 6.79 1.45 -6.03
CA ASP A 95 7.69 1.06 -7.11
C ASP A 95 9.09 1.63 -6.92
N ARG A 96 9.20 2.88 -6.51
CA ARG A 96 10.50 3.51 -6.26
C ARG A 96 11.15 2.95 -5.00
N LEU A 97 10.35 2.64 -4.01
CA LEU A 97 10.86 2.03 -2.78
C LEU A 97 11.44 0.65 -3.07
N ALA A 98 10.72 -0.16 -3.84
CA ALA A 98 11.21 -1.48 -4.22
C ALA A 98 12.49 -1.39 -5.04
N ARG A 99 12.57 -0.41 -5.94
CA ARG A 99 13.77 -0.21 -6.74
C ARG A 99 14.95 0.24 -5.89
N ALA A 100 14.71 1.15 -4.94
CA ALA A 100 15.77 1.58 -4.03
C ALA A 100 16.31 0.42 -3.21
N VAL A 101 15.44 -0.48 -2.76
CA VAL A 101 15.86 -1.68 -2.04
C VAL A 101 16.69 -2.60 -2.96
N ALA A 102 16.22 -2.82 -4.17
CA ALA A 102 16.92 -3.69 -5.13
C ALA A 102 18.30 -3.13 -5.50
N ASP A 103 18.41 -1.81 -5.64
CA ASP A 103 19.66 -1.15 -6.00
C ASP A 103 20.58 -0.93 -4.80
N GLY A 104 20.11 -1.20 -3.59
CA GLY A 104 20.89 -0.95 -2.39
C GLY A 104 21.07 0.52 -2.04
N ASP A 105 20.12 1.37 -2.46
CA ASP A 105 20.21 2.81 -2.27
C ASP A 105 19.73 3.22 -0.89
N ALA A 106 20.59 3.09 0.11
CA ALA A 106 20.26 3.46 1.49
C ALA A 106 20.00 4.96 1.64
N THR A 107 20.63 5.78 0.80
CA THR A 107 20.44 7.22 0.87
C THR A 107 19.02 7.63 0.51
N ALA A 108 18.44 7.00 -0.49
CA ALA A 108 17.06 7.27 -0.87
C ALA A 108 16.09 6.90 0.26
N LEU A 109 16.32 5.77 0.92
CA LEU A 109 15.48 5.32 2.02
C LEU A 109 15.64 6.21 3.25
N ALA A 110 16.87 6.66 3.51
CA ALA A 110 17.15 7.48 4.68
C ALA A 110 16.55 8.89 4.62
N LYS A 111 15.97 9.27 3.49
CA LYS A 111 15.23 10.52 3.40
C LYS A 111 13.92 10.49 4.18
N ALA A 112 13.41 9.33 4.50
CA ALA A 112 12.18 9.21 5.25
C ALA A 112 12.40 9.66 6.70
N PRO A 113 11.54 10.55 7.24
CA PRO A 113 11.65 10.95 8.63
C PRO A 113 11.55 9.76 9.58
N GLY A 114 12.40 9.73 10.57
CA GLY A 114 12.44 8.63 11.55
C GLY A 114 13.26 7.44 11.14
N LEU A 115 13.81 7.43 9.93
CA LEU A 115 14.67 6.34 9.48
C LEU A 115 16.09 6.86 9.30
N GLY A 116 17.02 6.28 10.04
CA GLY A 116 18.44 6.59 9.87
C GLY A 116 19.09 5.70 8.83
N LYS A 117 20.37 5.96 8.58
CA LYS A 117 21.14 5.20 7.60
C LYS A 117 21.24 3.72 7.96
N LYS A 118 21.36 3.41 9.25
CA LYS A 118 21.42 2.03 9.73
C LYS A 118 20.10 1.30 9.48
N GLY A 119 18.98 1.96 9.75
CA GLY A 119 17.67 1.38 9.47
C GLY A 119 17.44 1.15 8.00
N ALA A 120 17.90 2.08 7.15
CA ALA A 120 17.82 1.93 5.71
C ALA A 120 18.63 0.73 5.24
N GLN A 121 19.84 0.57 5.73
CA GLN A 121 20.68 -0.59 5.39
C GLN A 121 20.04 -1.90 5.84
N LYS A 122 19.40 -1.90 6.99
CA LYS A 122 18.72 -3.07 7.51
C LYS A 122 17.55 -3.48 6.64
N ILE A 123 16.77 -2.51 6.20
CA ILE A 123 15.65 -2.74 5.27
C ILE A 123 16.17 -3.39 3.99
N ILE A 124 17.24 -2.83 3.43
CA ILE A 124 17.83 -3.36 2.21
C ILE A 124 18.29 -4.80 2.43
N LEU A 125 18.99 -5.06 3.51
CA LEU A 125 19.50 -6.39 3.80
C LEU A 125 18.40 -7.43 3.94
N GLU A 126 17.34 -7.10 4.65
CA GLU A 126 16.26 -8.06 4.93
C GLU A 126 15.25 -8.19 3.80
N LEU A 127 15.05 -7.15 3.01
CA LEU A 127 14.03 -7.18 1.95
C LEU A 127 14.58 -7.41 0.56
N LYS A 128 15.88 -7.28 0.34
CA LYS A 128 16.46 -7.32 -1.00
C LYS A 128 16.11 -8.58 -1.78
N GLY A 129 15.95 -9.71 -1.11
CA GLY A 129 15.60 -10.96 -1.77
C GLY A 129 14.11 -11.27 -1.76
N SER A 130 13.30 -10.48 -1.04
CA SER A 130 11.90 -10.80 -0.84
C SER A 130 10.94 -9.87 -1.59
N ILE A 131 11.43 -8.78 -2.14
CA ILE A 131 10.61 -7.88 -2.94
C ILE A 131 10.61 -8.38 -4.38
N ASP A 132 9.42 -8.71 -4.85
CA ASP A 132 9.26 -9.20 -6.20
C ASP A 132 8.98 -8.01 -7.12
N LEU A 133 10.01 -7.61 -7.86
CA LEU A 133 9.89 -6.51 -8.81
C LEU A 133 8.93 -6.83 -9.95
N SER A 134 8.75 -8.11 -10.25
CA SER A 134 7.86 -8.51 -11.33
C SER A 134 6.41 -8.15 -11.06
N GLN A 135 6.03 -8.10 -9.81
CA GLN A 135 4.67 -7.70 -9.45
C GLN A 135 4.41 -6.21 -9.66
N ILE A 136 5.48 -5.43 -9.64
CA ILE A 136 5.37 -3.99 -9.83
C ILE A 136 5.36 -3.68 -11.32
N GLU A 137 6.20 -4.36 -12.06
CA GLU A 137 6.22 -4.19 -13.52
C GLU A 137 4.96 -4.76 -14.15
N GLY A 138 4.39 -5.80 -13.56
CA GLY A 138 3.16 -6.37 -14.05
C GLY A 138 1.96 -5.43 -14.00
N SER A 139 1.96 -4.50 -13.06
CA SER A 139 0.84 -3.57 -12.98
C SER A 139 0.89 -2.50 -14.08
N SER A 140 2.08 -2.24 -14.62
CA SER A 140 2.18 -1.34 -15.75
C SER A 140 2.12 -2.08 -17.09
N ALA A 141 2.44 -3.37 -17.06
CA ALA A 141 2.41 -4.16 -18.27
C ALA A 141 1.02 -4.71 -18.60
N THR A 142 0.18 -4.84 -17.61
CA THR A 142 -1.15 -5.36 -17.83
C THR A 142 -2.01 -4.48 -18.71
N ALA A 143 -1.64 -3.23 -18.81
CA ALA A 143 -2.37 -2.35 -19.70
C ALA A 143 -2.07 -2.64 -21.17
N SER A 144 -1.03 -3.38 -21.45
CA SER A 144 -0.57 -3.55 -22.82
C SER A 144 -0.81 -4.93 -23.41
N THR A 145 -1.34 -5.87 -22.65
CA THR A 145 -1.53 -7.21 -23.19
C THR A 145 -2.92 -7.75 -22.89
N PRO A 146 -3.90 -7.33 -23.65
CA PRO A 146 -5.25 -7.88 -23.47
C PRO A 146 -5.32 -9.37 -23.79
N GLU A 147 -4.37 -9.88 -24.53
CA GLU A 147 -4.34 -11.27 -24.85
C GLU A 147 -4.14 -12.17 -23.66
N ASP A 148 -3.41 -11.69 -22.66
CA ASP A 148 -3.22 -12.47 -21.44
C ASP A 148 -4.51 -12.65 -20.69
N LEU A 149 -5.38 -11.66 -20.75
CA LEU A 149 -6.67 -11.78 -20.11
C LEU A 149 -7.54 -12.81 -20.79
N SER A 150 -7.48 -12.88 -22.11
CA SER A 150 -8.29 -13.86 -22.80
C SER A 150 -7.80 -15.26 -22.58
N LEU A 151 -6.51 -15.43 -22.37
CA LEU A 151 -5.99 -16.76 -22.08
C LEU A 151 -6.37 -17.26 -20.72
N ILE A 152 -6.41 -16.35 -19.75
CA ILE A 152 -6.82 -16.73 -18.43
C ILE A 152 -8.26 -17.07 -18.35
N HIS A 153 -9.07 -16.41 -19.21
CA HIS A 153 -10.42 -16.43 -19.10
C HIS A 153 -11.11 -17.50 -19.70
N ILE A 154 -10.51 -18.23 -20.11
CA ILE A 154 -11.16 -19.18 -20.75
C ILE A 154 -11.84 -20.12 -20.01
N SER A 155 -11.79 -19.77 -19.57
CA SER A 155 -12.40 -20.26 -19.30
C SER A 155 -13.41 -20.20 -18.92
N GLU A 156 -13.55 -19.95 -19.24
CA GLU A 156 -14.50 -19.72 -19.11
C GLU A 156 -15.31 -20.26 -19.33
N PRO A 157 -15.01 -20.74 -19.52
CA PRO A 157 -15.72 -21.03 -19.77
C PRO A 157 -16.58 -21.42 -19.48
N THR A 158 -16.43 -21.28 -19.28
CA THR A 158 -17.20 -21.42 -19.21
C THR A 158 -18.10 -21.39 -19.32
N ARG A 159 -18.23 -21.15 -19.55
CA ARG A 159 -19.16 -20.91 -19.75
C ARG A 159 -19.86 -21.46 -20.25
N ARG A 160 -19.63 -21.74 -20.36
CA ARG A 160 -20.23 -22.17 -20.80
C ARG A 160 -20.96 -22.79 -20.67
N VAL A 161 -20.73 -22.72 -20.31
CA VAL A 161 -21.42 -23.07 -20.26
C VAL A 161 -22.29 -23.25 -20.30
N VAL A 162 -22.29 -23.20 -20.27
CA VAL A 162 -23.31 -23.22 -20.44
C VAL A 162 -24.18 -23.27 -20.88
N ILE A 163 -23.97 -23.11 -21.00
CA ILE A 163 -24.80 -22.83 -21.59
C ILE A 163 -25.81 -23.37 -22.17
N SER A 164 -25.88 -23.47 -22.24
CA SER A 164 -26.82 -23.64 -22.94
C SER A 164 -27.85 -24.08 -22.87
#